data_05f96e76fcae18872b98626ff4aede04
#
_entry.id   05f96e76fcae18872b98626ff4aede04
#
_cell.length_a   1.000
_cell.length_b   1.000
_cell.length_c   1.000
_cell.angle_alpha   90.00
_cell.angle_beta   90.00
_cell.angle_gamma   90.00
#
_symmetry.space_group_name_H-M   'P 1'
#
loop_
_entity.id
_entity.type
_entity.pdbx_description
1 polymer ?
#
loop_
_entity_poly.entity_id
_entity_poly.type
_entity_poly.pdbx_seq_one_letter_code
_entity_poly.pdbx_strand_id
1 'polypeptide(L)'
;MKQIALIVIAFITFSCTQAQKTSFSKEALSEKLLTLEGDQTSFKNILKKYKGKTLVIEVWASWCGDCVKAMPKVKELQANNPDVSYLFLSADKTAEKWKIGIEKHELKGDHFMMNDGMKGVFGKAIDLDWIPRYIIIDKTGKIVLYRAIETDFDKINETLKSLKQA
;
A
#
# COMPACT_ATOMS: atom_id res chain seq x y z
N MET A 1 47.91 7.06 46.36
CA MET A 1 47.05 7.74 45.41
C MET A 1 46.38 6.66 44.57
N LYS A 2 45.02 6.39 44.77
CA LYS A 2 44.29 5.35 44.08
C LYS A 2 43.63 6.00 42.84
N GLN A 3 43.99 5.58 41.63
CA GLN A 3 43.35 5.99 40.40
C GLN A 3 42.07 5.15 40.22
N ILE A 4 40.92 5.81 40.21
CA ILE A 4 39.62 5.20 39.90
C ILE A 4 39.44 5.28 38.36
N ALA A 5 39.54 4.14 37.69
CA ALA A 5 39.25 4.02 36.27
C ALA A 5 37.73 4.05 36.10
N LEU A 6 37.20 5.12 35.49
CA LEU A 6 35.80 5.24 35.05
C LEU A 6 35.60 4.43 33.77
N ILE A 7 34.94 3.27 33.89
CA ILE A 7 34.52 2.48 32.74
C ILE A 7 33.22 3.10 32.23
N VAL A 8 33.29 3.80 31.10
CA VAL A 8 32.11 4.29 30.38
C VAL A 8 31.52 3.14 29.53
N ILE A 9 30.45 2.54 30.03
CA ILE A 9 29.68 1.52 29.26
C ILE A 9 28.82 2.28 28.26
N ALA A 10 29.22 2.29 26.99
CA ALA A 10 28.40 2.79 25.88
C ALA A 10 27.27 1.80 25.61
N PHE A 11 26.04 2.13 26.01
CA PHE A 11 24.83 1.41 25.58
C PHE A 11 24.60 1.68 24.12
N ILE A 12 24.98 0.75 23.24
CA ILE A 12 24.56 0.74 21.81
C ILE A 12 23.13 0.25 21.80
N THR A 13 22.17 1.18 21.73
CA THR A 13 20.77 0.85 21.45
C THR A 13 20.65 0.39 20.00
N PHE A 14 20.57 -0.91 19.79
CA PHE A 14 20.21 -1.50 18.50
C PHE A 14 18.75 -1.18 18.24
N SER A 15 18.47 -0.07 17.55
CA SER A 15 17.14 0.21 17.01
C SER A 15 16.91 -0.75 15.86
N CYS A 16 16.15 -1.83 16.09
CA CYS A 16 15.63 -2.69 15.02
C CYS A 16 14.64 -1.88 14.18
N THR A 17 15.13 -1.08 13.25
CA THR A 17 14.30 -0.60 12.14
C THR A 17 13.98 -1.81 11.27
N GLN A 18 12.73 -2.29 11.30
CA GLN A 18 12.28 -3.28 10.34
C GLN A 18 12.57 -2.77 8.93
N ALA A 19 13.45 -3.48 8.22
CA ALA A 19 13.83 -3.11 6.86
C ALA A 19 12.57 -3.06 5.99
N GLN A 20 12.34 -1.92 5.34
CA GLN A 20 11.20 -1.75 4.43
C GLN A 20 11.29 -2.79 3.30
N LYS A 21 10.20 -3.54 3.06
CA LYS A 21 10.14 -4.44 1.91
C LYS A 21 10.27 -3.66 0.61
N THR A 22 11.11 -4.14 -0.30
CA THR A 22 11.35 -3.53 -1.62
C THR A 22 10.70 -4.29 -2.76
N SER A 23 10.11 -5.47 -2.48
CA SER A 23 9.39 -6.31 -3.44
C SER A 23 8.32 -7.12 -2.74
N PHE A 24 7.30 -7.56 -3.48
CA PHE A 24 6.31 -8.52 -2.99
C PHE A 24 6.87 -9.94 -2.96
N SER A 25 6.40 -10.74 -2.01
CA SER A 25 6.76 -12.15 -1.90
C SER A 25 6.15 -12.96 -3.06
N LYS A 26 6.67 -14.17 -3.30
CA LYS A 26 6.10 -15.08 -4.32
C LYS A 26 4.66 -15.43 -4.00
N GLU A 27 4.33 -15.62 -2.73
CA GLU A 27 2.99 -15.88 -2.24
C GLU A 27 2.04 -14.75 -2.62
N ALA A 28 2.38 -13.48 -2.30
CA ALA A 28 1.57 -12.34 -2.68
C ALA A 28 1.36 -12.27 -4.21
N LEU A 29 2.43 -12.47 -4.99
CA LEU A 29 2.38 -12.39 -6.44
C LEU A 29 1.53 -13.49 -7.11
N SER A 30 1.43 -14.67 -6.48
CA SER A 30 0.65 -15.80 -6.99
C SER A 30 -0.84 -15.73 -6.63
N GLU A 31 -1.19 -14.98 -5.58
CA GLU A 31 -2.58 -14.86 -5.13
C GLU A 31 -3.49 -14.28 -6.21
N LYS A 32 -4.70 -14.83 -6.29
CA LYS A 32 -5.73 -14.39 -7.22
C LYS A 32 -6.64 -13.37 -6.56
N LEU A 33 -6.97 -12.33 -7.31
CA LEU A 33 -7.88 -11.26 -6.92
C LEU A 33 -9.05 -11.21 -7.89
N LEU A 34 -10.21 -10.86 -7.39
CA LEU A 34 -11.45 -10.76 -8.18
C LEU A 34 -11.46 -9.45 -8.96
N THR A 35 -11.82 -9.50 -10.25
CA THR A 35 -12.05 -8.34 -11.11
C THR A 35 -13.49 -7.83 -10.96
N LEU A 36 -13.79 -6.65 -11.52
CA LEU A 36 -15.15 -6.08 -11.54
C LEU A 36 -16.11 -6.94 -12.38
N GLU A 37 -15.60 -7.65 -13.37
CA GLU A 37 -16.35 -8.57 -14.26
C GLU A 37 -16.65 -9.92 -13.59
N GLY A 38 -15.99 -10.22 -12.46
CA GLY A 38 -16.16 -11.48 -11.73
C GLY A 38 -15.09 -12.54 -12.04
N ASP A 39 -14.09 -12.19 -12.85
CA ASP A 39 -12.97 -13.08 -13.18
C ASP A 39 -11.90 -13.05 -12.09
N GLN A 40 -11.02 -14.07 -12.11
CA GLN A 40 -9.88 -14.17 -11.21
C GLN A 40 -8.57 -13.92 -11.97
N THR A 41 -7.73 -13.03 -11.43
CA THR A 41 -6.40 -12.76 -11.99
C THR A 41 -5.33 -12.72 -10.91
N SER A 42 -4.11 -13.17 -11.21
CA SER A 42 -3.03 -13.11 -10.21
C SER A 42 -2.53 -11.68 -9.99
N PHE A 43 -2.13 -11.37 -8.76
CA PHE A 43 -1.55 -10.06 -8.43
C PHE A 43 -0.32 -9.74 -9.30
N LYS A 44 0.48 -10.77 -9.65
CA LYS A 44 1.59 -10.64 -10.63
C LYS A 44 1.10 -10.11 -11.98
N ASN A 45 -0.03 -10.61 -12.48
CA ASN A 45 -0.57 -10.17 -13.77
C ASN A 45 -1.14 -8.75 -13.69
N ILE A 46 -1.74 -8.39 -12.56
CA ILE A 46 -2.18 -7.01 -12.29
C ILE A 46 -0.98 -6.07 -12.36
N LEU A 47 0.10 -6.36 -11.61
CA LEU A 47 1.28 -5.50 -11.56
C LEU A 47 1.99 -5.36 -12.93
N LYS A 48 1.92 -6.37 -13.81
CA LYS A 48 2.47 -6.27 -15.16
C LYS A 48 1.89 -5.11 -15.98
N LYS A 49 0.63 -4.72 -15.74
CA LYS A 49 -0.03 -3.59 -16.42
C LYS A 49 0.63 -2.25 -16.12
N TYR A 50 1.37 -2.16 -15.02
CA TYR A 50 2.01 -0.92 -14.54
C TYR A 50 3.52 -0.90 -14.76
N LYS A 51 4.06 -1.84 -15.54
CA LYS A 51 5.49 -1.84 -15.85
C LYS A 51 5.91 -0.50 -16.48
N GLY A 52 6.94 0.13 -15.93
CA GLY A 52 7.43 1.44 -16.40
C GLY A 52 6.61 2.64 -15.88
N LYS A 53 5.64 2.43 -14.97
CA LYS A 53 4.81 3.47 -14.38
C LYS A 53 5.03 3.54 -12.87
N THR A 54 4.93 4.73 -12.29
CA THR A 54 4.77 4.88 -10.85
C THR A 54 3.36 4.47 -10.47
N LEU A 55 3.21 3.61 -9.45
CA LEU A 55 1.94 3.06 -9.01
C LEU A 55 1.73 3.33 -7.52
N VAL A 56 0.58 3.89 -7.16
CA VAL A 56 0.06 3.93 -5.80
C VAL A 56 -0.98 2.83 -5.65
N ILE A 57 -0.76 1.93 -4.70
CA ILE A 57 -1.73 0.91 -4.28
C ILE A 57 -2.38 1.38 -2.98
N GLU A 58 -3.71 1.39 -2.94
CA GLU A 58 -4.48 1.56 -1.72
C GLU A 58 -5.22 0.27 -1.39
N VAL A 59 -4.98 -0.29 -0.20
CA VAL A 59 -5.80 -1.36 0.35
C VAL A 59 -6.85 -0.72 1.24
N TRP A 60 -8.12 -0.98 0.97
CA TRP A 60 -9.26 -0.33 1.60
C TRP A 60 -10.46 -1.27 1.77
N ALA A 61 -11.56 -0.78 2.31
CA ALA A 61 -12.85 -1.45 2.25
C ALA A 61 -13.99 -0.44 2.40
N SER A 62 -15.17 -0.74 1.86
CA SER A 62 -16.35 0.14 1.90
C SER A 62 -16.87 0.40 3.32
N TRP A 63 -16.62 -0.52 4.25
CA TRP A 63 -16.98 -0.44 5.66
C TRP A 63 -15.92 0.24 6.55
N CYS A 64 -14.74 0.57 5.99
CA CYS A 64 -13.62 1.14 6.74
C CYS A 64 -13.80 2.64 6.94
N GLY A 65 -14.10 3.08 8.16
CA GLY A 65 -14.32 4.50 8.47
C GLY A 65 -13.13 5.40 8.18
N ASP A 66 -11.90 4.96 8.48
CA ASP A 66 -10.69 5.74 8.24
C ASP A 66 -10.36 5.81 6.74
N CYS A 67 -10.66 4.74 5.97
CA CYS A 67 -10.57 4.78 4.51
C CYS A 67 -11.50 5.85 3.93
N VAL A 68 -12.77 5.85 4.35
CA VAL A 68 -13.77 6.84 3.88
C VAL A 68 -13.35 8.27 4.24
N LYS A 69 -12.84 8.51 5.45
CA LYS A 69 -12.32 9.82 5.86
C LYS A 69 -11.10 10.27 5.04
N ALA A 70 -10.29 9.31 4.54
CA ALA A 70 -9.11 9.59 3.73
C ALA A 70 -9.44 9.90 2.26
N MET A 71 -10.63 9.53 1.74
CA MET A 71 -11.00 9.70 0.32
C MET A 71 -10.80 11.11 -0.26
N PRO A 72 -11.13 12.22 0.45
CA PRO A 72 -10.83 13.55 -0.07
C PRO A 72 -9.34 13.76 -0.35
N LYS A 73 -8.46 13.29 0.54
CA LYS A 73 -7.01 13.37 0.37
C LYS A 73 -6.51 12.48 -0.78
N VAL A 74 -7.14 11.31 -0.99
CA VAL A 74 -6.84 10.43 -2.14
C VAL A 74 -7.20 11.13 -3.45
N LYS A 75 -8.38 11.78 -3.53
CA LYS A 75 -8.79 12.57 -4.71
C LYS A 75 -7.84 13.73 -4.98
N GLU A 76 -7.39 14.44 -3.94
CA GLU A 76 -6.38 15.49 -4.05
C GLU A 76 -5.03 14.94 -4.53
N LEU A 77 -4.59 13.79 -3.97
CA LEU A 77 -3.37 13.11 -4.41
C LEU A 77 -3.42 12.78 -5.90
N GLN A 78 -4.56 12.26 -6.39
CA GLN A 78 -4.79 11.96 -7.80
C GLN A 78 -4.76 13.22 -8.67
N ALA A 79 -5.41 14.30 -8.24
CA ALA A 79 -5.43 15.56 -8.97
C ALA A 79 -4.02 16.17 -9.11
N ASN A 80 -3.20 16.09 -8.05
CA ASN A 80 -1.83 16.61 -8.03
C ASN A 80 -0.82 15.69 -8.74
N ASN A 81 -1.19 14.43 -9.04
CA ASN A 81 -0.32 13.42 -9.65
C ASN A 81 -1.03 12.67 -10.79
N PRO A 82 -1.43 13.36 -11.88
CA PRO A 82 -2.20 12.74 -12.99
C PRO A 82 -1.38 11.73 -13.80
N ASP A 83 -0.06 11.74 -13.70
CA ASP A 83 0.90 10.84 -14.34
C ASP A 83 1.13 9.54 -13.55
N VAL A 84 0.58 9.44 -12.34
CA VAL A 84 0.68 8.27 -11.46
C VAL A 84 -0.53 7.35 -11.69
N SER A 85 -0.29 6.04 -11.71
CA SER A 85 -1.35 5.03 -11.75
C SER A 85 -1.86 4.73 -10.35
N TYR A 86 -3.17 4.41 -10.24
CA TYR A 86 -3.81 4.09 -8.96
C TYR A 86 -4.49 2.73 -9.03
N LEU A 87 -4.21 1.88 -8.05
CA LEU A 87 -4.74 0.54 -7.89
C LEU A 87 -5.40 0.42 -6.51
N PHE A 88 -6.69 0.08 -6.50
CA PHE A 88 -7.45 -0.14 -5.27
C PHE A 88 -7.68 -1.63 -5.05
N LEU A 89 -7.25 -2.13 -3.88
CA LEU A 89 -7.43 -3.51 -3.45
C LEU A 89 -8.43 -3.54 -2.30
N SER A 90 -9.62 -4.08 -2.55
CA SER A 90 -10.67 -4.12 -1.56
C SER A 90 -10.55 -5.34 -0.64
N ALA A 91 -10.75 -5.12 0.66
CA ALA A 91 -10.94 -6.13 1.69
C ALA A 91 -12.42 -6.34 2.05
N ASP A 92 -13.34 -5.94 1.17
CA ASP A 92 -14.78 -6.18 1.36
C ASP A 92 -15.10 -7.68 1.38
N LYS A 93 -16.21 -8.02 2.05
CA LYS A 93 -16.65 -9.41 2.16
C LYS A 93 -17.45 -9.88 0.93
N THR A 94 -18.04 -8.94 0.18
CA THR A 94 -18.86 -9.27 -0.99
C THR A 94 -18.58 -8.30 -2.12
N ALA A 95 -18.64 -8.81 -3.36
CA ALA A 95 -18.46 -8.00 -4.56
C ALA A 95 -19.50 -6.87 -4.68
N GLU A 96 -20.73 -7.10 -4.21
CA GLU A 96 -21.78 -6.10 -4.20
C GLU A 96 -21.40 -4.87 -3.37
N LYS A 97 -20.99 -5.06 -2.09
CA LYS A 97 -20.59 -3.97 -1.20
C LYS A 97 -19.37 -3.22 -1.75
N TRP A 98 -18.42 -3.95 -2.29
CA TRP A 98 -17.27 -3.37 -2.96
C TRP A 98 -17.64 -2.46 -4.11
N LYS A 99 -18.50 -2.92 -5.07
CA LYS A 99 -18.96 -2.13 -6.22
C LYS A 99 -19.74 -0.88 -5.79
N ILE A 100 -20.65 -1.03 -4.84
CA ILE A 100 -21.39 0.11 -4.27
C ILE A 100 -20.42 1.13 -3.63
N GLY A 101 -19.38 0.65 -2.93
CA GLY A 101 -18.35 1.51 -2.34
C GLY A 101 -17.56 2.31 -3.38
N ILE A 102 -17.16 1.67 -4.50
CA ILE A 102 -16.46 2.34 -5.59
C ILE A 102 -17.31 3.49 -6.17
N GLU A 103 -18.57 3.20 -6.49
CA GLU A 103 -19.50 4.20 -7.04
C GLU A 103 -19.76 5.34 -6.06
N LYS A 104 -20.09 5.00 -4.81
CA LYS A 104 -20.40 5.97 -3.75
C LYS A 104 -19.26 6.95 -3.49
N HIS A 105 -18.02 6.50 -3.56
CA HIS A 105 -16.84 7.32 -3.27
C HIS A 105 -16.16 7.83 -4.55
N GLU A 106 -16.69 7.50 -5.75
CA GLU A 106 -16.17 7.93 -7.06
C GLU A 106 -14.67 7.65 -7.21
N LEU A 107 -14.23 6.47 -6.80
CA LEU A 107 -12.82 6.09 -6.83
C LEU A 107 -12.33 5.89 -8.25
N LYS A 108 -11.33 6.66 -8.67
CA LYS A 108 -10.75 6.60 -10.02
C LYS A 108 -9.48 5.76 -10.03
N GLY A 109 -9.47 4.67 -10.80
CA GLY A 109 -8.33 3.76 -10.91
C GLY A 109 -8.78 2.35 -11.27
N ASP A 110 -7.84 1.41 -11.23
CA ASP A 110 -8.16 -0.01 -11.39
C ASP A 110 -8.55 -0.62 -10.03
N HIS A 111 -9.54 -1.50 -10.05
CA HIS A 111 -10.14 -2.08 -8.85
C HIS A 111 -10.07 -3.60 -8.87
N PHE A 112 -9.64 -4.19 -7.75
CA PHE A 112 -9.67 -5.63 -7.51
C PHE A 112 -10.07 -5.90 -6.06
N MET A 113 -10.71 -7.05 -5.81
CA MET A 113 -11.10 -7.46 -4.47
C MET A 113 -10.28 -8.68 -4.02
N MET A 114 -9.81 -8.65 -2.79
CA MET A 114 -9.16 -9.78 -2.12
C MET A 114 -10.22 -10.84 -1.77
N ASN A 115 -9.97 -12.12 -2.07
CA ASN A 115 -10.97 -13.18 -1.89
C ASN A 115 -11.26 -13.51 -0.42
N ASP A 116 -10.29 -13.29 0.47
CA ASP A 116 -10.31 -13.74 1.86
C ASP A 116 -10.07 -12.61 2.88
N GLY A 117 -10.20 -11.34 2.42
CA GLY A 117 -10.10 -10.15 3.24
C GLY A 117 -8.70 -9.93 3.83
N MET A 118 -8.63 -9.08 4.86
CA MET A 118 -7.36 -8.64 5.46
C MET A 118 -6.53 -9.78 6.08
N LYS A 119 -7.19 -10.79 6.67
CA LYS A 119 -6.53 -11.88 7.42
C LYS A 119 -6.26 -13.11 6.57
N GLY A 120 -6.63 -13.07 5.30
CA GLY A 120 -6.41 -14.14 4.35
C GLY A 120 -4.97 -14.28 3.89
N VAL A 121 -4.74 -15.14 2.91
CA VAL A 121 -3.41 -15.46 2.40
C VAL A 121 -2.75 -14.21 1.81
N PHE A 122 -3.48 -13.46 0.96
CA PHE A 122 -2.96 -12.25 0.35
C PHE A 122 -2.67 -11.16 1.40
N GLY A 123 -3.62 -10.89 2.31
CA GLY A 123 -3.44 -9.91 3.37
C GLY A 123 -2.20 -10.19 4.23
N LYS A 124 -2.00 -11.46 4.64
CA LYS A 124 -0.80 -11.87 5.38
C LYS A 124 0.48 -11.70 4.55
N ALA A 125 0.45 -12.06 3.26
CA ALA A 125 1.61 -11.98 2.39
C ALA A 125 2.08 -10.53 2.14
N ILE A 126 1.19 -9.53 2.28
CA ILE A 126 1.51 -8.10 2.22
C ILE A 126 1.61 -7.43 3.60
N ASP A 127 1.68 -8.19 4.70
CA ASP A 127 1.74 -7.71 6.09
C ASP A 127 0.61 -6.72 6.43
N LEU A 128 -0.61 -7.02 5.99
CA LEU A 128 -1.77 -6.15 6.18
C LEU A 128 -2.34 -6.31 7.59
N ASP A 129 -2.11 -5.33 8.43
CA ASP A 129 -2.62 -5.26 9.81
C ASP A 129 -3.61 -4.11 10.02
N TRP A 130 -3.64 -3.14 9.11
CA TRP A 130 -4.48 -1.95 9.14
C TRP A 130 -4.89 -1.49 7.74
N ILE A 131 -6.05 -0.86 7.60
CA ILE A 131 -6.50 -0.14 6.40
C ILE A 131 -7.05 1.25 6.78
N PRO A 132 -6.87 2.28 5.91
CA PRO A 132 -6.24 2.19 4.60
C PRO A 132 -4.74 1.92 4.68
N ARG A 133 -4.22 1.17 3.72
CA ARG A 133 -2.81 0.90 3.56
C ARG A 133 -2.35 1.40 2.20
N TYR A 134 -1.31 2.25 2.17
CA TYR A 134 -0.72 2.76 0.94
C TYR A 134 0.64 2.12 0.69
N ILE A 135 0.85 1.70 -0.57
CA ILE A 135 2.12 1.15 -1.07
C ILE A 135 2.47 1.91 -2.34
N ILE A 136 3.72 2.38 -2.48
CA ILE A 136 4.19 3.05 -3.70
C ILE A 136 5.25 2.20 -4.36
N ILE A 137 5.09 1.99 -5.67
CA ILE A 137 6.01 1.26 -6.53
C ILE A 137 6.54 2.24 -7.58
N ASP A 138 7.85 2.27 -7.78
CA ASP A 138 8.49 3.09 -8.80
C ASP A 138 8.41 2.46 -10.20
N LYS A 139 8.89 3.18 -11.21
CA LYS A 139 8.90 2.74 -12.62
C LYS A 139 9.71 1.46 -12.87
N THR A 140 10.63 1.10 -11.96
CA THR A 140 11.42 -0.13 -12.04
C THR A 140 10.69 -1.34 -11.47
N GLY A 141 9.57 -1.12 -10.76
CA GLY A 141 8.81 -2.16 -10.04
C GLY A 141 9.26 -2.36 -8.59
N LYS A 142 10.13 -1.49 -8.08
CA LYS A 142 10.59 -1.52 -6.69
C LYS A 142 9.60 -0.82 -5.78
N ILE A 143 9.29 -1.42 -4.64
CA ILE A 143 8.51 -0.78 -3.58
C ILE A 143 9.40 0.28 -2.90
N VAL A 144 8.95 1.52 -2.92
CA VAL A 144 9.65 2.67 -2.32
C VAL A 144 8.95 3.21 -1.08
N LEU A 145 7.66 2.89 -0.89
CA LEU A 145 6.90 3.12 0.32
C LEU A 145 5.98 1.94 0.57
N TYR A 146 6.02 1.33 1.77
CA TYR A 146 5.35 0.03 1.98
C TYR A 146 4.20 0.05 2.99
N ARG A 147 4.28 0.81 4.06
CA ARG A 147 3.33 0.71 5.20
C ARG A 147 2.71 2.06 5.58
N ALA A 148 2.48 2.95 4.62
CA ALA A 148 1.82 4.21 4.89
C ALA A 148 0.32 4.02 5.18
N ILE A 149 -0.23 4.86 6.04
CA ILE A 149 -1.63 4.88 6.47
C ILE A 149 -2.25 6.27 6.25
N GLU A 150 -3.48 6.50 6.69
CA GLU A 150 -4.23 7.75 6.49
C GLU A 150 -3.59 9.02 7.08
N THR A 151 -2.63 8.85 8.00
CA THR A 151 -1.88 9.98 8.60
C THR A 151 -0.60 10.32 7.82
N ASP A 152 -0.18 9.49 6.86
CA ASP A 152 1.11 9.58 6.17
C ASP A 152 1.04 10.30 4.81
N PHE A 153 0.00 11.11 4.51
CA PHE A 153 -0.14 11.76 3.20
C PHE A 153 1.03 12.69 2.85
N ASP A 154 1.65 13.35 3.82
CA ASP A 154 2.85 14.17 3.58
C ASP A 154 4.00 13.30 3.05
N LYS A 155 4.25 12.15 3.69
CA LYS A 155 5.26 11.18 3.26
C LYS A 155 4.94 10.58 1.88
N ILE A 156 3.66 10.31 1.59
CA ILE A 156 3.21 9.85 0.27
C ILE A 156 3.53 10.90 -0.79
N ASN A 157 3.16 12.17 -0.55
CA ASN A 157 3.41 13.28 -1.46
C ASN A 157 4.90 13.52 -1.69
N GLU A 158 5.72 13.53 -0.63
CA GLU A 158 7.18 13.65 -0.74
C GLU A 158 7.80 12.52 -1.56
N THR A 159 7.34 11.27 -1.34
CA THR A 159 7.79 10.11 -2.10
C THR A 159 7.47 10.28 -3.60
N LEU A 160 6.23 10.65 -3.95
CA LEU A 160 5.85 10.86 -5.34
C LEU A 160 6.61 12.02 -5.97
N LYS A 161 6.85 13.11 -5.25
CA LYS A 161 7.64 14.24 -5.72
C LYS A 161 9.09 13.83 -6.02
N SER A 162 9.71 13.03 -5.16
CA SER A 162 11.08 12.52 -5.40
C SER A 162 11.18 11.64 -6.64
N LEU A 163 10.13 10.80 -6.89
CA LEU A 163 10.08 9.92 -8.06
C LEU A 163 9.89 10.65 -9.40
N LYS A 164 9.36 11.89 -9.37
CA LYS A 164 9.24 12.74 -10.58
C LYS A 164 10.57 13.38 -10.97
N GLN A 165 11.47 13.54 -10.02
CA GLN A 165 12.78 14.21 -10.22
C GLN A 165 13.89 13.23 -10.59
N ALA A 166 13.67 11.91 -10.46
CA ALA A 166 14.60 10.83 -10.76
C ALA A 166 14.40 10.30 -12.18
#